data_e1b868ff6225b16f85b27a9c82c07595
#
_entry.id   e1b868ff6225b16f85b27a9c82c07595
#
_cell.length_a   1.000
_cell.length_b   1.000
_cell.length_c   1.000
_cell.angle_alpha   90.00
_cell.angle_beta   90.00
_cell.angle_gamma   90.00
#
_symmetry.space_group_name_H-M   'P 1'
#
loop_
_entity.id
_entity.type
_entity.pdbx_description
1 polymer ?
#
loop_
_entity_poly.entity_id
_entity_poly.type
_entity_poly.pdbx_seq_one_letter_code
_entity_poly.pdbx_strand_id
1 'polypeptide(L)'
;MTAQIILTNQLGIAVASDTTMTLGEKTLQTSSKIVALPWPHRVAVLDAGLVFVGGLQGRFLITEWILSLSDSLPTLEAYVESFAAWVADHAGELLVDDAMSMRDVARKELIDLWSYRDDDWHGLHHGDTGAPTVLEAEQLAKAVAIVDDYCADNFTSEPYLDLVDGGLEALVEASGFDATELIDEFLEHLREDMGIDGSGMAERLGEFVTGSLIRFVTSRELLRLNFAGYGAEEMFPAHAELKIRSIYGGRLRAATIVHAVSKPWRSTQWFPIAQQDAMADMLRGMSGERRAAVIRMATGLVDDMEKLDEGDKKAFRDKLYERLEDYFASHFERFSDSTIRSLSLPALAYYADMLVKIQSMRSEMAEGPVSVGGAVECLTISRTHGVEWSRRLSTHTDNRTGEIEISW
;
A
#
# COMPACT_ATOMS: atom_id res chain seq x y z
N MET A 1 -4.03 -2.89 10.89
CA MET A 1 -4.60 -2.04 9.80
C MET A 1 -4.53 -0.58 10.24
N THR A 2 -4.80 0.39 9.39
CA THR A 2 -4.57 1.82 9.64
C THR A 2 -5.64 2.61 8.90
N ALA A 3 -6.06 3.76 9.44
CA ALA A 3 -6.86 4.74 8.73
C ALA A 3 -6.16 6.11 8.81
N GLN A 4 -5.79 6.64 7.67
CA GLN A 4 -5.13 7.94 7.56
C GLN A 4 -5.73 8.72 6.40
N ILE A 5 -5.62 10.04 6.47
CA ILE A 5 -6.01 10.91 5.38
C ILE A 5 -5.08 12.12 5.27
N ILE A 6 -4.81 12.52 4.04
CA ILE A 6 -4.16 13.77 3.69
C ILE A 6 -5.18 14.59 2.91
N LEU A 7 -5.50 15.78 3.40
CA LEU A 7 -6.32 16.77 2.72
C LEU A 7 -5.46 17.96 2.34
N THR A 8 -5.55 18.41 1.09
CA THR A 8 -4.79 19.56 0.61
C THR A 8 -5.67 20.62 -0.02
N ASN A 9 -5.32 21.86 0.17
CA ASN A 9 -5.82 22.99 -0.59
C ASN A 9 -4.71 24.04 -0.80
N GLN A 10 -5.02 25.21 -1.34
CA GLN A 10 -4.01 26.26 -1.60
C GLN A 10 -3.35 26.81 -0.34
N LEU A 11 -3.98 26.70 0.82
CA LEU A 11 -3.47 27.23 2.10
C LEU A 11 -2.50 26.26 2.77
N GLY A 12 -2.59 24.97 2.46
CA GLY A 12 -1.73 23.96 3.05
C GLY A 12 -2.33 22.56 3.05
N ILE A 13 -1.84 21.78 4.00
CA ILE A 13 -2.17 20.36 4.18
C ILE A 13 -2.73 20.17 5.59
N ALA A 14 -3.73 19.30 5.71
CA ALA A 14 -4.10 18.66 6.97
C ALA A 14 -3.89 17.17 6.86
N VAL A 15 -3.33 16.59 7.90
CA VAL A 15 -3.06 15.16 8.03
C VAL A 15 -3.73 14.64 9.27
N ALA A 16 -4.42 13.52 9.18
CA ALA A 16 -4.94 12.81 10.34
C ALA A 16 -4.69 11.31 10.24
N SER A 17 -4.46 10.67 11.40
CA SER A 17 -4.21 9.24 11.51
C SER A 17 -4.79 8.68 12.78
N ASP A 18 -5.33 7.45 12.72
CA ASP A 18 -5.64 6.65 13.91
C ASP A 18 -4.35 6.18 14.59
N THR A 19 -4.45 5.74 15.84
CA THR A 19 -3.31 5.26 16.64
C THR A 19 -3.34 3.77 16.91
N THR A 20 -4.22 3.02 16.27
CA THR A 20 -4.32 1.57 16.42
C THR A 20 -3.31 0.85 15.53
N MET A 21 -2.51 -0.03 16.13
CA MET A 21 -1.62 -0.96 15.45
C MET A 21 -2.04 -2.39 15.73
N THR A 22 -2.20 -3.21 14.70
CA THR A 22 -2.53 -4.63 14.80
C THR A 22 -1.29 -5.47 14.50
N LEU A 23 -0.93 -6.35 15.42
CA LEU A 23 0.17 -7.29 15.31
C LEU A 23 -0.37 -8.70 15.53
N GLY A 24 -0.67 -9.42 14.45
CA GLY A 24 -1.40 -10.69 14.52
C GLY A 24 -2.76 -10.49 15.18
N GLU A 25 -3.04 -11.22 16.27
CA GLU A 25 -4.28 -11.11 17.06
C GLU A 25 -4.28 -9.96 18.07
N LYS A 26 -3.16 -9.28 18.27
CA LYS A 26 -3.02 -8.21 19.26
C LYS A 26 -3.25 -6.84 18.65
N THR A 27 -3.98 -5.99 19.36
CA THR A 27 -4.24 -4.61 19.00
C THR A 27 -3.65 -3.67 20.06
N LEU A 28 -2.82 -2.72 19.63
CA LEU A 28 -2.23 -1.66 20.44
C LEU A 28 -2.83 -0.31 19.99
N GLN A 29 -3.28 0.51 20.94
CA GLN A 29 -3.97 1.78 20.62
C GLN A 29 -3.11 3.04 20.83
N THR A 30 -1.81 2.88 20.98
CA THR A 30 -0.89 3.96 21.34
C THR A 30 0.26 4.13 20.34
N SER A 31 0.05 3.75 19.09
CA SER A 31 1.06 3.86 18.05
C SER A 31 0.87 5.13 17.23
N SER A 32 1.76 6.11 17.40
CA SER A 32 1.83 7.24 16.50
C SER A 32 2.31 6.77 15.11
N LYS A 33 1.63 7.21 14.07
CA LYS A 33 1.91 6.84 12.66
C LYS A 33 2.29 8.06 11.82
N ILE A 34 2.51 9.19 12.46
CA ILE A 34 2.94 10.42 11.81
C ILE A 34 4.29 10.84 12.38
N VAL A 35 5.24 11.10 11.51
CA VAL A 35 6.55 11.67 11.84
C VAL A 35 6.62 13.06 11.20
N ALA A 36 6.57 14.09 12.03
CA ALA A 36 6.79 15.47 11.59
C ALA A 36 8.27 15.76 11.55
N LEU A 37 8.79 16.23 10.42
CA LEU A 37 10.17 16.68 10.32
C LEU A 37 10.34 17.98 11.12
N PRO A 38 11.50 18.17 11.81
CA PRO A 38 11.77 19.39 12.56
C PRO A 38 11.95 20.59 11.63
N TRP A 39 11.76 21.80 12.17
CA TRP A 39 12.11 23.01 11.44
C TRP A 39 13.58 23.00 11.01
N PRO A 40 13.96 23.40 9.77
CA PRO A 40 13.15 24.17 8.81
C PRO A 40 12.34 23.34 7.80
N HIS A 41 12.28 22.02 7.96
CA HIS A 41 11.53 21.16 7.07
C HIS A 41 10.01 21.37 7.25
N ARG A 42 9.29 21.40 6.15
CA ARG A 42 7.82 21.59 6.11
C ARG A 42 7.17 20.32 5.57
N VAL A 43 7.56 19.19 6.14
CA VAL A 43 7.20 17.85 5.68
C VAL A 43 6.80 16.99 6.86
N ALA A 44 5.78 16.18 6.67
CA ALA A 44 5.47 15.05 7.53
C ALA A 44 5.47 13.75 6.72
N VAL A 45 5.85 12.65 7.36
CA VAL A 45 5.81 11.30 6.79
C VAL A 45 4.82 10.46 7.59
N LEU A 46 3.87 9.83 6.89
CA LEU A 46 2.94 8.89 7.48
C LEU A 46 3.35 7.48 7.08
N ASP A 47 3.37 6.58 8.05
CA ASP A 47 3.62 5.16 7.82
C ASP A 47 2.32 4.35 7.86
N ALA A 48 2.15 3.45 6.91
CA ALA A 48 1.01 2.55 6.81
C ALA A 48 1.45 1.18 6.24
N GLY A 49 0.64 0.16 6.48
CA GLY A 49 0.91 -1.19 5.99
C GLY A 49 1.86 -1.97 6.88
N LEU A 50 2.93 -2.51 6.34
CA LEU A 50 3.92 -3.27 7.11
C LEU A 50 4.67 -2.39 8.11
N VAL A 51 4.94 -2.96 9.29
CA VAL A 51 5.75 -2.29 10.32
C VAL A 51 7.24 -2.48 10.05
N PHE A 52 7.60 -3.64 9.49
CA PHE A 52 8.99 -4.04 9.25
C PHE A 52 9.27 -4.20 7.76
N VAL A 53 10.48 -3.85 7.36
CA VAL A 53 11.03 -4.06 6.02
C VAL A 53 12.51 -4.43 6.16
N GLY A 54 12.92 -5.57 5.59
CA GLY A 54 14.28 -6.07 5.75
C GLY A 54 14.68 -6.29 7.23
N GLY A 55 13.71 -6.67 8.09
CA GLY A 55 13.93 -6.82 9.54
C GLY A 55 13.95 -5.51 10.33
N LEU A 56 13.89 -4.35 9.68
CA LEU A 56 13.94 -3.02 10.31
C LEU A 56 12.55 -2.39 10.38
N GLN A 57 12.27 -1.69 11.48
CA GLN A 57 11.04 -0.90 11.58
C GLN A 57 11.10 0.30 10.61
N GLY A 58 10.04 0.52 9.83
CA GLY A 58 9.94 1.67 8.94
C GLY A 58 10.16 3.00 9.67
N ARG A 59 9.62 3.13 10.89
CA ARG A 59 9.79 4.31 11.72
C ARG A 59 11.24 4.55 12.15
N PHE A 60 12.00 3.49 12.43
CA PHE A 60 13.44 3.59 12.71
C PHE A 60 14.17 4.20 11.50
N LEU A 61 13.93 3.66 10.30
CA LEU A 61 14.54 4.19 9.07
C LEU A 61 14.23 5.67 8.85
N ILE A 62 12.96 6.07 9.03
CA ILE A 62 12.55 7.47 8.91
C ILE A 62 13.28 8.34 9.93
N THR A 63 13.40 7.89 11.18
CA THR A 63 14.01 8.67 12.26
C THR A 63 15.51 8.88 11.99
N GLU A 64 16.25 7.83 11.65
CA GLU A 64 17.68 7.92 11.36
C GLU A 64 17.96 8.78 10.11
N TRP A 65 17.15 8.64 9.07
CA TRP A 65 17.23 9.52 7.92
C TRP A 65 17.01 10.99 8.28
N ILE A 66 15.98 11.30 9.08
CA ILE A 66 15.71 12.69 9.52
C ILE A 66 16.92 13.29 10.26
N LEU A 67 17.62 12.49 11.08
CA LEU A 67 18.82 12.94 11.79
C LEU A 67 19.99 13.27 10.84
N SER A 68 19.99 12.72 9.63
CA SER A 68 20.98 13.01 8.61
C SER A 68 20.70 14.29 7.80
N LEU A 69 19.47 14.82 7.88
CA LEU A 69 19.07 16.02 7.14
C LEU A 69 19.59 17.29 7.84
N SER A 70 20.29 18.16 7.11
CA SER A 70 20.76 19.46 7.60
C SER A 70 19.84 20.61 7.22
N ASP A 71 19.43 20.66 5.95
CA ASP A 71 18.69 21.76 5.35
C ASP A 71 17.44 21.27 4.61
N SER A 72 16.48 22.19 4.41
CA SER A 72 15.30 21.91 3.62
C SER A 72 15.67 21.58 2.18
N LEU A 73 15.11 20.47 1.66
CA LEU A 73 15.30 20.09 0.27
C LEU A 73 14.38 20.89 -0.68
N PRO A 74 14.75 21.06 -1.96
CA PRO A 74 14.07 21.97 -2.87
C PRO A 74 12.61 21.56 -3.15
N THR A 75 12.35 20.25 -3.30
CA THR A 75 11.01 19.71 -3.62
C THR A 75 10.65 18.56 -2.69
N LEU A 76 9.37 18.22 -2.61
CA LEU A 76 8.93 17.03 -1.87
C LEU A 76 9.50 15.75 -2.49
N GLU A 77 9.62 15.69 -3.81
CA GLU A 77 10.24 14.57 -4.52
C GLU A 77 11.71 14.37 -4.07
N ALA A 78 12.47 15.46 -3.90
CA ALA A 78 13.82 15.40 -3.40
C ALA A 78 13.93 14.80 -1.98
N TYR A 79 12.90 14.96 -1.13
CA TYR A 79 12.85 14.26 0.17
C TYR A 79 12.71 12.75 0.00
N VAL A 80 11.86 12.29 -0.93
CA VAL A 80 11.68 10.86 -1.24
C VAL A 80 12.97 10.27 -1.79
N GLU A 81 13.61 10.95 -2.73
CA GLU A 81 14.88 10.53 -3.33
C GLU A 81 16.00 10.49 -2.28
N SER A 82 16.07 11.52 -1.41
CA SER A 82 17.03 11.58 -0.31
C SER A 82 16.87 10.42 0.66
N PHE A 83 15.63 10.03 1.00
CA PHE A 83 15.38 8.87 1.85
C PHE A 83 15.87 7.57 1.20
N ALA A 84 15.57 7.36 -0.09
CA ALA A 84 16.03 6.17 -0.82
C ALA A 84 17.56 6.12 -0.95
N ALA A 85 18.21 7.26 -1.22
CA ALA A 85 19.65 7.37 -1.27
C ALA A 85 20.29 7.10 0.10
N TRP A 86 19.74 7.67 1.18
CA TRP A 86 20.21 7.44 2.53
C TRP A 86 20.21 5.95 2.91
N VAL A 87 19.12 5.20 2.59
CA VAL A 87 19.06 3.75 2.81
C VAL A 87 20.19 3.03 2.06
N ALA A 88 20.45 3.42 0.80
CA ALA A 88 21.50 2.81 -0.01
C ALA A 88 22.90 3.10 0.55
N ASP A 89 23.16 4.35 0.98
CA ASP A 89 24.45 4.76 1.51
C ASP A 89 24.79 4.11 2.87
N HIS A 90 23.74 3.77 3.67
CA HIS A 90 23.91 3.16 4.99
C HIS A 90 23.59 1.65 5.00
N ALA A 91 23.44 1.01 3.84
CA ALA A 91 23.05 -0.39 3.76
C ALA A 91 23.94 -1.35 4.58
N GLY A 92 25.26 -1.10 4.58
CA GLY A 92 26.22 -1.86 5.38
C GLY A 92 26.07 -1.68 6.90
N GLU A 93 25.62 -0.50 7.34
CA GLU A 93 25.40 -0.19 8.76
C GLU A 93 24.04 -0.71 9.26
N LEU A 94 23.07 -0.80 8.37
CA LEU A 94 21.72 -1.30 8.67
C LEU A 94 21.70 -2.81 8.93
N LEU A 95 22.76 -3.53 8.56
CA LEU A 95 22.93 -4.97 8.81
C LEU A 95 21.75 -5.82 8.32
N VAL A 96 21.18 -5.48 7.17
CA VAL A 96 20.07 -6.24 6.57
C VAL A 96 20.57 -7.60 6.09
N ASP A 97 19.87 -8.65 6.46
CA ASP A 97 20.11 -10.00 5.94
C ASP A 97 19.41 -10.13 4.57
N ASP A 98 20.22 -10.11 3.52
CA ASP A 98 19.74 -10.17 2.14
C ASP A 98 19.02 -11.51 1.84
N ALA A 99 19.55 -12.65 2.33
CA ALA A 99 18.92 -13.95 2.12
C ALA A 99 17.54 -14.02 2.78
N MET A 100 17.44 -13.57 4.04
CA MET A 100 16.17 -13.50 4.77
C MET A 100 15.19 -12.56 4.08
N SER A 101 15.64 -11.39 3.66
CA SER A 101 14.81 -10.39 2.97
C SER A 101 14.27 -10.90 1.63
N MET A 102 15.09 -11.61 0.84
CA MET A 102 14.69 -12.23 -0.41
C MET A 102 13.72 -13.40 -0.17
N ARG A 103 13.97 -14.21 0.87
CA ARG A 103 13.09 -15.30 1.29
C ARG A 103 11.71 -14.78 1.69
N ASP A 104 11.63 -13.71 2.47
CA ASP A 104 10.37 -13.09 2.88
C ASP A 104 9.58 -12.57 1.69
N VAL A 105 10.26 -11.93 0.72
CA VAL A 105 9.65 -11.47 -0.55
C VAL A 105 9.08 -12.65 -1.33
N ALA A 106 9.88 -13.70 -1.57
CA ALA A 106 9.49 -14.87 -2.37
C ALA A 106 8.33 -15.64 -1.71
N ARG A 107 8.42 -15.89 -0.38
CA ARG A 107 7.37 -16.58 0.38
C ARG A 107 6.05 -15.86 0.30
N LYS A 108 6.08 -14.55 0.44
CA LYS A 108 4.89 -13.73 0.39
C LYS A 108 4.21 -13.77 -0.97
N GLU A 109 4.98 -13.69 -2.04
CA GLU A 109 4.40 -13.79 -3.39
C GLU A 109 3.83 -15.19 -3.69
N LEU A 110 4.43 -16.24 -3.15
CA LEU A 110 3.86 -17.59 -3.25
C LEU A 110 2.54 -17.71 -2.47
N ILE A 111 2.42 -17.06 -1.29
CA ILE A 111 1.17 -16.99 -0.53
C ILE A 111 0.10 -16.19 -1.29
N ASP A 112 0.48 -15.06 -1.89
CA ASP A 112 -0.45 -14.23 -2.68
C ASP A 112 -0.88 -14.96 -3.97
N LEU A 113 0.02 -15.70 -4.61
CA LEU A 113 -0.29 -16.57 -5.75
C LEU A 113 -1.27 -17.68 -5.36
N TRP A 114 -1.07 -18.29 -4.20
CA TRP A 114 -2.00 -19.30 -3.66
C TRP A 114 -3.44 -18.79 -3.55
N SER A 115 -3.59 -17.56 -3.05
CA SER A 115 -4.90 -16.91 -2.87
C SER A 115 -5.45 -16.29 -4.16
N TYR A 116 -4.65 -16.26 -5.23
CA TYR A 116 -5.04 -15.68 -6.51
C TYR A 116 -5.90 -16.67 -7.28
N ARG A 117 -7.15 -16.27 -7.61
CA ARG A 117 -8.11 -17.12 -8.31
C ARG A 117 -8.28 -18.51 -7.69
N ASP A 118 -8.52 -18.54 -6.40
CA ASP A 118 -8.67 -19.77 -5.60
C ASP A 118 -9.62 -20.81 -6.27
N ASP A 119 -10.74 -20.36 -6.83
CA ASP A 119 -11.68 -21.22 -7.57
C ASP A 119 -11.02 -21.91 -8.79
N ASP A 120 -10.05 -21.27 -9.46
CA ASP A 120 -9.36 -21.83 -10.61
C ASP A 120 -8.40 -22.95 -10.18
N TRP A 121 -7.70 -22.77 -9.04
CA TRP A 121 -6.88 -23.83 -8.43
C TRP A 121 -7.73 -25.06 -8.05
N HIS A 122 -8.87 -24.83 -7.38
CA HIS A 122 -9.80 -25.90 -7.05
C HIS A 122 -10.39 -26.60 -8.28
N GLY A 123 -10.56 -25.90 -9.39
CA GLY A 123 -11.00 -26.45 -10.69
C GLY A 123 -10.02 -27.42 -11.34
N LEU A 124 -8.76 -27.48 -10.89
CA LEU A 124 -7.77 -28.45 -11.38
C LEU A 124 -7.92 -29.83 -10.73
N HIS A 125 -8.60 -29.92 -9.60
CA HIS A 125 -8.81 -31.19 -8.90
C HIS A 125 -9.90 -32.03 -9.57
N HIS A 126 -9.56 -33.22 -10.02
CA HIS A 126 -10.51 -34.20 -10.55
C HIS A 126 -10.38 -35.52 -9.79
N GLY A 127 -11.23 -35.74 -8.80
CA GLY A 127 -11.49 -37.09 -8.29
C GLY A 127 -11.53 -37.28 -6.78
N ASP A 128 -12.42 -38.16 -6.37
CA ASP A 128 -12.75 -38.58 -4.99
C ASP A 128 -11.77 -39.66 -4.46
N THR A 129 -10.57 -39.80 -5.03
CA THR A 129 -9.74 -41.00 -4.81
C THR A 129 -8.79 -40.94 -3.61
N GLY A 130 -8.72 -39.82 -2.89
CA GLY A 130 -7.83 -39.68 -1.71
C GLY A 130 -6.31 -39.70 -1.99
N ALA A 131 -5.92 -39.88 -3.23
CA ALA A 131 -4.51 -39.75 -3.66
C ALA A 131 -4.32 -38.46 -4.46
N PRO A 132 -3.17 -37.75 -4.33
CA PRO A 132 -2.90 -36.56 -5.11
C PRO A 132 -2.97 -36.86 -6.62
N THR A 133 -3.64 -35.98 -7.35
CA THR A 133 -3.79 -36.09 -8.80
C THR A 133 -2.58 -35.50 -9.47
N VAL A 134 -1.85 -36.32 -10.24
CA VAL A 134 -0.78 -35.83 -11.13
C VAL A 134 -1.44 -35.05 -12.26
N LEU A 135 -1.02 -33.77 -12.44
CA LEU A 135 -1.57 -32.92 -13.49
C LEU A 135 -1.23 -33.46 -14.88
N GLU A 136 -2.24 -33.74 -15.68
CA GLU A 136 -2.07 -34.01 -17.11
C GLU A 136 -1.64 -32.72 -17.85
N ALA A 137 -1.16 -32.85 -19.08
CA ALA A 137 -0.61 -31.73 -19.84
C ALA A 137 -1.59 -30.53 -19.97
N GLU A 138 -2.90 -30.77 -20.10
CA GLU A 138 -3.91 -29.71 -20.17
C GLU A 138 -4.09 -29.00 -18.81
N GLN A 139 -4.10 -29.75 -17.72
CA GLN A 139 -4.25 -29.21 -16.35
C GLN A 139 -2.97 -28.46 -15.94
N LEU A 140 -1.80 -28.99 -16.29
CA LEU A 140 -0.53 -28.31 -16.08
C LEU A 140 -0.48 -26.98 -16.85
N ALA A 141 -0.96 -26.95 -18.10
CA ALA A 141 -1.04 -25.70 -18.87
C ALA A 141 -1.99 -24.68 -18.21
N LYS A 142 -3.10 -25.12 -17.62
CA LYS A 142 -4.01 -24.22 -16.86
C LYS A 142 -3.34 -23.71 -15.59
N ALA A 143 -2.64 -24.56 -14.84
CA ALA A 143 -1.91 -24.16 -13.65
C ALA A 143 -0.81 -23.12 -13.97
N VAL A 144 -0.05 -23.35 -15.04
CA VAL A 144 0.93 -22.36 -15.54
C VAL A 144 0.27 -21.06 -15.94
N ALA A 145 -0.91 -21.10 -16.58
CA ALA A 145 -1.66 -19.89 -16.95
C ALA A 145 -2.10 -19.07 -15.73
N ILE A 146 -2.44 -19.69 -14.60
CA ILE A 146 -2.73 -18.96 -13.34
C ILE A 146 -1.49 -18.16 -12.89
N VAL A 147 -0.30 -18.78 -12.94
CA VAL A 147 0.96 -18.09 -12.58
C VAL A 147 1.25 -16.95 -13.56
N ASP A 148 1.04 -17.15 -14.86
CA ASP A 148 1.27 -16.15 -15.90
C ASP A 148 0.32 -14.95 -15.75
N ASP A 149 -0.96 -15.21 -15.50
CA ASP A 149 -1.97 -14.18 -15.24
C ASP A 149 -1.64 -13.37 -13.98
N TYR A 150 -1.20 -14.06 -12.91
CA TYR A 150 -0.74 -13.38 -11.69
C TYR A 150 0.43 -12.43 -11.99
N CYS A 151 1.43 -12.90 -12.73
CA CYS A 151 2.57 -12.07 -13.12
C CYS A 151 2.14 -10.86 -13.96
N ALA A 152 1.22 -11.05 -14.92
CA ALA A 152 0.72 -9.98 -15.76
C ALA A 152 -0.06 -8.91 -14.98
N ASP A 153 -0.82 -9.34 -13.97
CA ASP A 153 -1.66 -8.45 -13.18
C ASP A 153 -0.88 -7.70 -12.08
N ASN A 154 0.19 -8.30 -11.55
CA ASN A 154 0.84 -7.80 -10.34
C ASN A 154 2.29 -7.33 -10.54
N PHE A 155 3.03 -7.85 -11.51
CA PHE A 155 4.43 -7.45 -11.71
C PHE A 155 4.53 -6.21 -12.59
N THR A 156 5.46 -5.29 -12.24
CA THR A 156 5.79 -4.17 -13.12
C THR A 156 6.50 -4.67 -14.38
N SER A 157 6.33 -3.95 -15.51
CA SER A 157 7.04 -4.26 -16.75
C SER A 157 8.55 -4.06 -16.62
N GLU A 158 8.95 -3.02 -15.89
CA GLU A 158 10.35 -2.65 -15.72
C GLU A 158 10.97 -3.36 -14.52
N PRO A 159 12.07 -4.08 -14.70
CA PRO A 159 12.83 -4.68 -13.61
C PRO A 159 13.69 -3.64 -12.89
N TYR A 160 14.19 -4.00 -11.69
CA TYR A 160 15.24 -3.22 -11.03
C TYR A 160 16.55 -3.33 -11.81
N LEU A 161 17.09 -2.21 -12.28
CA LEU A 161 18.24 -2.17 -13.19
C LEU A 161 19.50 -2.84 -12.61
N ASP A 162 19.70 -2.76 -11.30
CA ASP A 162 20.83 -3.38 -10.61
C ASP A 162 20.72 -4.91 -10.46
N LEU A 163 19.58 -5.51 -10.79
CA LEU A 163 19.33 -6.95 -10.72
C LEU A 163 19.13 -7.61 -12.08
N VAL A 164 19.34 -6.88 -13.19
CA VAL A 164 19.40 -7.44 -14.55
C VAL A 164 20.86 -7.83 -14.90
N ASP A 165 21.04 -8.55 -15.99
CA ASP A 165 22.35 -8.92 -16.55
C ASP A 165 23.28 -9.65 -15.55
N GLY A 166 22.72 -10.60 -14.76
CA GLY A 166 23.47 -11.38 -13.79
C GLY A 166 23.60 -10.77 -12.40
N GLY A 167 23.07 -9.56 -12.17
CA GLY A 167 23.07 -8.92 -10.85
C GLY A 167 22.34 -9.74 -9.79
N LEU A 168 21.20 -10.37 -10.16
CA LEU A 168 20.48 -11.26 -9.24
C LEU A 168 21.29 -12.53 -8.92
N GLU A 169 21.93 -13.15 -9.91
CA GLU A 169 22.74 -14.35 -9.70
C GLU A 169 23.88 -14.08 -8.72
N ALA A 170 24.60 -12.97 -8.91
CA ALA A 170 25.66 -12.55 -8.00
C ALA A 170 25.14 -12.27 -6.57
N LEU A 171 23.97 -11.68 -6.45
CA LEU A 171 23.33 -11.42 -5.15
C LEU A 171 22.89 -12.72 -4.46
N VAL A 172 22.28 -13.65 -5.21
CA VAL A 172 21.89 -14.99 -4.72
C VAL A 172 23.11 -15.75 -4.23
N GLU A 173 24.20 -15.77 -5.00
CA GLU A 173 25.47 -16.42 -4.61
C GLU A 173 26.04 -15.79 -3.34
N ALA A 174 26.11 -14.46 -3.27
CA ALA A 174 26.67 -13.74 -2.13
C ALA A 174 25.83 -13.88 -0.85
N SER A 175 24.49 -13.89 -0.98
CA SER A 175 23.57 -14.00 0.16
C SER A 175 23.37 -15.46 0.61
N GLY A 176 23.58 -16.43 -0.27
CA GLY A 176 23.24 -17.84 -0.04
C GLY A 176 21.72 -18.11 -0.07
N PHE A 177 20.92 -17.24 -0.70
CA PHE A 177 19.49 -17.46 -0.89
C PHE A 177 19.22 -18.68 -1.76
N ASP A 178 18.33 -19.57 -1.32
CA ASP A 178 17.84 -20.72 -2.08
C ASP A 178 16.31 -20.72 -2.10
N ALA A 179 15.74 -20.73 -3.29
CA ALA A 179 14.29 -20.76 -3.51
C ALA A 179 13.69 -22.17 -3.41
N THR A 180 14.52 -23.22 -3.47
CA THR A 180 14.06 -24.62 -3.58
C THR A 180 13.14 -25.00 -2.44
N GLU A 181 13.52 -24.72 -1.20
CA GLU A 181 12.71 -25.01 -0.01
C GLU A 181 11.34 -24.33 -0.05
N LEU A 182 11.25 -23.08 -0.53
CA LEU A 182 9.99 -22.36 -0.65
C LEU A 182 9.07 -22.92 -1.74
N ILE A 183 9.69 -23.35 -2.85
CA ILE A 183 8.96 -23.99 -3.95
C ILE A 183 8.43 -25.35 -3.48
N ASP A 184 9.24 -26.13 -2.79
CA ASP A 184 8.84 -27.41 -2.22
C ASP A 184 7.72 -27.24 -1.18
N GLU A 185 7.79 -26.24 -0.29
CA GLU A 185 6.72 -25.87 0.64
C GLU A 185 5.42 -25.55 -0.10
N PHE A 186 5.47 -24.77 -1.18
CA PHE A 186 4.30 -24.44 -1.99
C PHE A 186 3.70 -25.65 -2.68
N LEU A 187 4.52 -26.52 -3.27
CA LEU A 187 4.08 -27.74 -3.92
C LEU A 187 3.45 -28.73 -2.93
N GLU A 188 3.98 -28.80 -1.70
CA GLU A 188 3.39 -29.62 -0.65
C GLU A 188 2.02 -29.07 -0.20
N HIS A 189 1.84 -27.76 -0.10
CA HIS A 189 0.52 -27.16 0.15
C HIS A 189 -0.49 -27.47 -0.96
N LEU A 190 -0.08 -27.41 -2.24
CA LEU A 190 -0.92 -27.85 -3.37
C LEU A 190 -1.36 -29.31 -3.20
N ARG A 191 -0.45 -30.14 -2.72
CA ARG A 191 -0.72 -31.57 -2.51
C ARG A 191 -1.65 -31.84 -1.33
N GLU A 192 -1.38 -31.19 -0.18
CA GLU A 192 -2.14 -31.41 1.07
C GLU A 192 -3.54 -30.80 1.01
N ASP A 193 -3.64 -29.52 0.60
CA ASP A 193 -4.89 -28.77 0.68
C ASP A 193 -5.77 -28.97 -0.55
N MET A 194 -5.17 -29.14 -1.74
CA MET A 194 -5.93 -29.26 -3.00
C MET A 194 -5.84 -30.66 -3.65
N GLY A 195 -5.03 -31.57 -3.11
CA GLY A 195 -4.86 -32.92 -3.69
C GLY A 195 -4.20 -32.89 -5.07
N ILE A 196 -3.36 -31.90 -5.36
CA ILE A 196 -2.70 -31.71 -6.66
C ILE A 196 -1.20 -32.02 -6.54
N ASP A 197 -0.69 -32.93 -7.36
CA ASP A 197 0.76 -33.11 -7.55
C ASP A 197 1.26 -32.09 -8.59
N GLY A 198 1.74 -30.94 -8.07
CA GLY A 198 2.25 -29.84 -8.88
C GLY A 198 3.72 -29.95 -9.28
N SER A 199 4.37 -31.10 -9.12
CA SER A 199 5.82 -31.28 -9.38
C SER A 199 6.26 -30.82 -10.78
N GLY A 200 5.39 -30.89 -11.79
CA GLY A 200 5.64 -30.37 -13.14
C GLY A 200 5.72 -28.84 -13.24
N MET A 201 5.38 -28.09 -12.17
CA MET A 201 5.44 -26.63 -12.14
C MET A 201 6.74 -26.08 -11.53
N ALA A 202 7.62 -26.92 -10.99
CA ALA A 202 8.79 -26.45 -10.22
C ALA A 202 9.66 -25.43 -10.99
N GLU A 203 9.91 -25.66 -12.28
CA GLU A 203 10.67 -24.75 -13.14
C GLU A 203 9.96 -23.39 -13.28
N ARG A 204 8.63 -23.40 -13.56
CA ARG A 204 7.83 -22.17 -13.71
C ARG A 204 7.74 -21.40 -12.39
N LEU A 205 7.64 -22.08 -11.25
CA LEU A 205 7.69 -21.45 -9.93
C LEU A 205 9.07 -20.84 -9.63
N GLY A 206 10.15 -21.46 -10.10
CA GLY A 206 11.50 -20.89 -10.04
C GLY A 206 11.60 -19.58 -10.83
N GLU A 207 11.05 -19.53 -12.04
CA GLU A 207 10.96 -18.29 -12.83
C GLU A 207 10.06 -17.23 -12.15
N PHE A 208 8.96 -17.66 -11.54
CA PHE A 208 8.07 -16.80 -10.77
C PHE A 208 8.77 -16.14 -9.58
N VAL A 209 9.47 -16.92 -8.75
CA VAL A 209 10.27 -16.43 -7.62
C VAL A 209 11.33 -15.45 -8.12
N THR A 210 12.09 -15.82 -9.16
CA THR A 210 13.08 -14.94 -9.79
C THR A 210 12.44 -13.63 -10.26
N GLY A 211 11.31 -13.71 -10.97
CA GLY A 211 10.54 -12.57 -11.43
C GLY A 211 10.11 -11.65 -10.28
N SER A 212 9.70 -12.24 -9.16
CA SER A 212 9.28 -11.52 -7.97
C SER A 212 10.42 -10.76 -7.27
N LEU A 213 11.64 -11.23 -7.39
CA LEU A 213 12.82 -10.55 -6.81
C LEU A 213 13.33 -9.42 -7.69
N ILE A 214 13.24 -9.55 -9.03
CA ILE A 214 13.78 -8.53 -9.94
C ILE A 214 12.78 -7.43 -10.31
N ARG A 215 11.47 -7.58 -9.99
CA ARG A 215 10.43 -6.58 -10.32
C ARG A 215 9.72 -6.09 -9.09
N PHE A 216 9.21 -4.87 -9.17
CA PHE A 216 8.28 -4.40 -8.15
C PHE A 216 6.93 -5.12 -8.33
N VAL A 217 6.35 -5.57 -7.22
CA VAL A 217 5.06 -6.22 -7.20
C VAL A 217 4.10 -5.39 -6.38
N THR A 218 2.91 -5.16 -6.93
CA THR A 218 1.85 -4.34 -6.31
C THR A 218 1.09 -5.13 -5.25
N SER A 219 1.78 -5.85 -4.37
CA SER A 219 1.14 -6.64 -3.31
C SER A 219 0.41 -5.75 -2.29
N ARG A 220 -0.55 -6.32 -1.56
CA ARG A 220 -1.30 -5.57 -0.52
C ARG A 220 -0.45 -5.24 0.70
N GLU A 221 0.57 -6.03 0.96
CA GLU A 221 1.41 -5.93 2.16
C GLU A 221 2.74 -5.25 1.86
N LEU A 222 2.72 -3.95 1.80
CA LEU A 222 3.89 -3.08 1.62
C LEU A 222 3.98 -2.11 2.80
N LEU A 223 5.21 -1.72 3.17
CA LEU A 223 5.38 -0.51 3.94
C LEU A 223 5.11 0.67 3.00
N ARG A 224 4.17 1.51 3.36
CA ARG A 224 3.82 2.72 2.61
C ARG A 224 4.26 3.93 3.40
N LEU A 225 5.13 4.72 2.83
CA LEU A 225 5.52 6.01 3.37
C LEU A 225 4.89 7.11 2.54
N ASN A 226 4.05 7.90 3.17
CA ASN A 226 3.35 9.00 2.53
C ASN A 226 3.97 10.32 2.99
N PHE A 227 4.70 10.96 2.10
CA PHE A 227 5.32 12.26 2.32
C PHE A 227 4.30 13.34 1.98
N ALA A 228 4.08 14.28 2.88
CA ALA A 228 3.16 15.39 2.68
C ALA A 228 3.83 16.68 3.15
N GLY A 229 3.79 17.73 2.34
CA GLY A 229 4.45 19.00 2.71
C GLY A 229 4.85 19.86 1.55
N TYR A 230 5.94 20.60 1.78
CA TYR A 230 6.54 21.53 0.84
C TYR A 230 8.06 21.37 0.84
N GLY A 231 8.65 21.28 -0.34
CA GLY A 231 10.04 21.61 -0.52
C GLY A 231 10.31 23.13 -0.36
N ALA A 232 11.56 23.51 -0.23
CA ALA A 232 11.96 24.90 -0.04
C ALA A 232 11.51 25.81 -1.19
N GLU A 233 11.50 25.30 -2.42
CA GLU A 233 11.17 26.03 -3.65
C GLU A 233 9.69 25.88 -4.06
N GLU A 234 8.94 25.00 -3.41
CA GLU A 234 7.56 24.75 -3.77
C GLU A 234 6.60 25.81 -3.21
N MET A 235 5.75 26.34 -4.08
CA MET A 235 4.71 27.30 -3.73
C MET A 235 3.43 26.58 -3.23
N PHE A 236 3.13 25.43 -3.74
CA PHE A 236 1.94 24.65 -3.43
C PHE A 236 2.28 23.36 -2.69
N PRO A 237 1.37 22.86 -1.86
CA PRO A 237 1.59 21.62 -1.15
C PRO A 237 1.67 20.43 -2.12
N ALA A 238 2.49 19.46 -1.78
CA ALA A 238 2.67 18.23 -2.52
C ALA A 238 2.46 17.01 -1.62
N HIS A 239 2.14 15.89 -2.24
CA HIS A 239 2.07 14.57 -1.63
C HIS A 239 2.78 13.56 -2.54
N ALA A 240 3.56 12.67 -1.94
CA ALA A 240 4.20 11.55 -2.61
C ALA A 240 4.06 10.28 -1.77
N GLU A 241 3.76 9.16 -2.41
CA GLU A 241 3.73 7.85 -1.78
C GLU A 241 4.94 7.04 -2.24
N LEU A 242 5.72 6.52 -1.30
CA LEU A 242 6.77 5.54 -1.50
C LEU A 242 6.28 4.19 -0.98
N LYS A 243 6.11 3.23 -1.88
CA LYS A 243 5.73 1.86 -1.57
C LYS A 243 6.99 1.01 -1.48
N ILE A 244 7.29 0.50 -0.29
CA ILE A 244 8.50 -0.27 -0.01
C ILE A 244 8.12 -1.71 0.20
N ARG A 245 8.75 -2.58 -0.55
CA ARG A 245 8.58 -4.03 -0.46
C ARG A 245 9.59 -4.67 0.50
N SER A 246 10.88 -4.35 0.30
CA SER A 246 11.97 -4.89 1.09
C SER A 246 13.25 -4.06 0.92
N ILE A 247 14.32 -4.48 1.59
CA ILE A 247 15.70 -4.02 1.41
C ILE A 247 16.54 -5.27 1.18
N TYR A 248 17.22 -5.35 0.04
CA TYR A 248 18.22 -6.36 -0.25
C TYR A 248 19.15 -5.91 -1.38
N GLY A 249 20.36 -6.47 -1.41
CA GLY A 249 21.43 -6.04 -2.31
C GLY A 249 21.86 -4.59 -2.06
N GLY A 250 21.81 -4.16 -0.79
CA GLY A 250 22.13 -2.79 -0.41
C GLY A 250 21.18 -1.73 -0.97
N ARG A 251 19.97 -2.08 -1.40
CA ARG A 251 19.03 -1.17 -2.06
C ARG A 251 17.61 -1.32 -1.52
N LEU A 252 16.92 -0.19 -1.48
CA LEU A 252 15.48 -0.15 -1.23
C LEU A 252 14.72 -0.68 -2.45
N ARG A 253 13.94 -1.73 -2.26
CA ARG A 253 13.06 -2.29 -3.30
C ARG A 253 11.70 -1.62 -3.18
N ALA A 254 11.53 -0.54 -3.94
CA ALA A 254 10.40 0.36 -3.79
C ALA A 254 9.93 0.93 -5.13
N ALA A 255 8.69 1.39 -5.15
CA ALA A 255 8.14 2.22 -6.22
C ALA A 255 7.63 3.54 -5.64
N THR A 256 7.93 4.63 -6.32
CA THR A 256 7.45 5.97 -5.96
C THR A 256 6.25 6.34 -6.82
N ILE A 257 5.16 6.75 -6.17
CA ILE A 257 4.00 7.34 -6.82
C ILE A 257 3.93 8.79 -6.38
N VAL A 258 4.28 9.71 -7.27
CA VAL A 258 4.16 11.14 -7.01
C VAL A 258 2.75 11.58 -7.37
N HIS A 259 1.95 11.89 -6.36
CA HIS A 259 0.67 12.55 -6.55
C HIS A 259 0.93 14.05 -6.61
N ALA A 260 0.86 14.58 -7.82
CA ALA A 260 1.33 15.89 -8.21
C ALA A 260 0.94 17.06 -7.27
N VAL A 261 1.83 18.04 -7.25
CA VAL A 261 1.65 19.42 -6.78
C VAL A 261 0.25 19.95 -7.12
N SER A 262 -0.43 20.52 -6.14
CA SER A 262 -1.68 21.27 -6.29
C SER A 262 -1.56 22.36 -7.34
N LYS A 263 -2.09 22.17 -8.53
CA LYS A 263 -2.19 23.25 -9.53
C LYS A 263 -3.32 24.20 -9.13
N PRO A 264 -3.26 25.53 -9.42
CA PRO A 264 -4.25 26.49 -8.99
C PRO A 264 -5.71 26.14 -9.31
N TRP A 265 -5.96 25.39 -10.38
CA TRP A 265 -7.29 24.92 -10.79
C TRP A 265 -7.63 23.48 -10.39
N ARG A 266 -6.64 22.72 -9.87
CA ARG A 266 -6.80 21.39 -9.29
C ARG A 266 -6.17 21.34 -7.89
N SER A 267 -6.41 22.37 -7.10
CA SER A 267 -5.71 22.61 -5.84
C SER A 267 -6.24 21.78 -4.67
N THR A 268 -7.30 21.02 -4.88
CA THR A 268 -7.87 20.20 -3.83
C THR A 268 -7.55 18.76 -4.14
N GLN A 269 -6.88 18.12 -3.20
CA GLN A 269 -6.61 16.71 -3.27
C GLN A 269 -6.90 16.11 -1.90
N TRP A 270 -7.42 14.90 -1.91
CA TRP A 270 -7.64 14.12 -0.72
C TRP A 270 -7.16 12.69 -0.98
N PHE A 271 -6.35 12.21 -0.07
CA PHE A 271 -5.66 10.93 -0.18
C PHE A 271 -5.97 10.12 1.07
N PRO A 272 -7.01 9.27 1.05
CA PRO A 272 -7.23 8.30 2.10
C PRO A 272 -6.22 7.15 1.95
N ILE A 273 -5.62 6.75 3.06
CA ILE A 273 -4.54 5.76 3.11
C ILE A 273 -5.02 4.56 3.92
N ALA A 274 -4.71 3.36 3.44
CA ALA A 274 -5.08 2.07 4.01
C ALA A 274 -6.61 1.84 4.07
N GLN A 275 -7.24 1.68 5.24
CA GLN A 275 -8.70 1.54 5.32
C GLN A 275 -9.39 2.86 5.02
N GLN A 276 -10.18 2.89 3.96
CA GLN A 276 -10.69 4.15 3.42
C GLN A 276 -12.19 4.14 3.08
N ASP A 277 -12.88 3.02 3.24
CA ASP A 277 -14.23 2.84 2.71
C ASP A 277 -15.24 3.88 3.23
N ALA A 278 -15.26 4.12 4.56
CA ALA A 278 -16.17 5.11 5.13
C ALA A 278 -15.77 6.55 4.76
N MET A 279 -14.46 6.84 4.66
CA MET A 279 -13.97 8.12 4.18
C MET A 279 -14.34 8.34 2.71
N ALA A 280 -14.21 7.31 1.87
CA ALA A 280 -14.59 7.37 0.46
C ALA A 280 -16.12 7.50 0.30
N ASP A 281 -16.92 6.80 1.12
CA ASP A 281 -18.37 6.97 1.15
C ASP A 281 -18.77 8.43 1.46
N MET A 282 -18.08 9.09 2.40
CA MET A 282 -18.32 10.50 2.74
C MET A 282 -17.88 11.47 1.63
N LEU A 283 -16.72 11.22 1.03
CA LEU A 283 -16.11 12.15 0.07
C LEU A 283 -16.60 11.95 -1.36
N ARG A 284 -16.89 10.71 -1.75
CA ARG A 284 -17.33 10.31 -3.09
C ARG A 284 -18.77 9.86 -3.16
N GLY A 285 -19.49 9.84 -2.03
CA GLY A 285 -20.83 9.26 -1.95
C GLY A 285 -20.87 7.73 -2.05
N MET A 286 -19.75 7.11 -2.40
CA MET A 286 -19.64 5.66 -2.55
C MET A 286 -18.17 5.22 -2.51
N SER A 287 -17.85 4.12 -1.81
CA SER A 287 -16.52 3.51 -1.83
C SER A 287 -16.19 2.92 -3.21
N GLY A 288 -14.90 2.81 -3.52
CA GLY A 288 -14.44 2.25 -4.79
C GLY A 288 -14.96 0.82 -5.02
N GLU A 289 -15.01 -0.01 -3.98
CA GLU A 289 -15.52 -1.38 -4.05
C GLU A 289 -17.01 -1.41 -4.39
N ARG A 290 -17.83 -0.60 -3.70
CA ARG A 290 -19.27 -0.49 -3.98
C ARG A 290 -19.53 0.06 -5.38
N ARG A 291 -18.74 1.07 -5.80
CA ARG A 291 -18.80 1.62 -7.15
C ARG A 291 -18.51 0.54 -8.19
N ALA A 292 -17.43 -0.22 -8.01
CA ALA A 292 -17.10 -1.34 -8.88
C ALA A 292 -18.21 -2.42 -8.89
N ALA A 293 -18.81 -2.71 -7.74
CA ALA A 293 -19.94 -3.66 -7.67
C ALA A 293 -21.17 -3.16 -8.45
N VAL A 294 -21.52 -1.88 -8.32
CA VAL A 294 -22.63 -1.29 -9.09
C VAL A 294 -22.33 -1.32 -10.59
N ILE A 295 -21.12 -0.99 -11.00
CA ILE A 295 -20.69 -1.04 -12.40
C ILE A 295 -20.75 -2.49 -12.92
N ARG A 296 -20.18 -3.46 -12.19
CA ARG A 296 -20.24 -4.88 -12.57
C ARG A 296 -21.68 -5.37 -12.71
N MET A 297 -22.53 -5.03 -11.76
CA MET A 297 -23.95 -5.40 -11.82
C MET A 297 -24.63 -4.79 -13.06
N ALA A 298 -24.41 -3.50 -13.31
CA ALA A 298 -25.02 -2.81 -14.45
C ALA A 298 -24.47 -3.32 -15.80
N THR A 299 -23.18 -3.61 -15.88
CA THR A 299 -22.57 -4.15 -17.11
C THR A 299 -22.93 -5.63 -17.31
N GLY A 300 -23.08 -6.41 -16.25
CA GLY A 300 -23.54 -7.81 -16.31
C GLY A 300 -24.96 -7.95 -16.89
N LEU A 301 -25.85 -6.98 -16.62
CA LEU A 301 -27.19 -6.96 -17.24
C LEU A 301 -27.14 -6.86 -18.76
N VAL A 302 -26.05 -6.32 -19.32
CA VAL A 302 -25.86 -6.24 -20.79
C VAL A 302 -25.56 -7.62 -21.37
N ASP A 303 -24.88 -8.48 -20.63
CA ASP A 303 -24.54 -9.84 -21.07
C ASP A 303 -25.80 -10.72 -21.18
N ASP A 304 -26.83 -10.44 -20.36
CA ASP A 304 -28.13 -11.12 -20.38
C ASP A 304 -29.03 -10.66 -21.55
N MET A 305 -28.62 -9.66 -22.33
CA MET A 305 -29.41 -9.18 -23.49
C MET A 305 -29.22 -10.10 -24.70
N GLU A 306 -30.11 -11.12 -24.84
CA GLU A 306 -30.03 -12.11 -25.91
C GLU A 306 -30.14 -11.55 -27.34
N LYS A 307 -30.68 -10.31 -27.51
CA LYS A 307 -30.93 -9.70 -28.82
C LYS A 307 -29.75 -8.92 -29.40
N LEU A 308 -28.70 -8.73 -28.64
CA LEU A 308 -27.50 -7.99 -29.05
C LEU A 308 -26.40 -8.97 -29.44
N ASP A 309 -25.68 -8.66 -30.51
CA ASP A 309 -24.43 -9.38 -30.79
C ASP A 309 -23.29 -8.94 -29.86
N GLU A 310 -22.19 -9.68 -29.84
CA GLU A 310 -21.08 -9.42 -28.92
C GLU A 310 -20.39 -8.07 -29.16
N GLY A 311 -20.39 -7.56 -30.41
CA GLY A 311 -19.87 -6.24 -30.75
C GLY A 311 -20.73 -5.13 -30.18
N ASP A 312 -22.05 -5.26 -30.32
CA ASP A 312 -23.04 -4.34 -29.77
C ASP A 312 -23.04 -4.35 -28.24
N LYS A 313 -22.95 -5.55 -27.62
CA LYS A 313 -22.82 -5.69 -26.16
C LYS A 313 -21.59 -4.96 -25.63
N LYS A 314 -20.41 -5.13 -26.26
CA LYS A 314 -19.19 -4.45 -25.88
C LYS A 314 -19.34 -2.93 -25.97
N ALA A 315 -19.83 -2.42 -27.11
CA ALA A 315 -20.03 -0.99 -27.31
C ALA A 315 -21.02 -0.39 -26.29
N PHE A 316 -22.05 -1.15 -25.91
CA PHE A 316 -23.04 -0.72 -24.91
C PHE A 316 -22.44 -0.73 -23.50
N ARG A 317 -21.64 -1.76 -23.13
CA ARG A 317 -20.90 -1.80 -21.85
C ARG A 317 -19.96 -0.63 -21.69
N ASP A 318 -19.14 -0.35 -22.71
CA ASP A 318 -18.18 0.75 -22.69
C ASP A 318 -18.88 2.11 -22.47
N LYS A 319 -19.98 2.34 -23.20
CA LYS A 319 -20.80 3.55 -23.05
C LYS A 319 -21.52 3.65 -21.71
N LEU A 320 -22.00 2.52 -21.18
CA LEU A 320 -22.64 2.47 -19.86
C LEU A 320 -21.62 2.77 -18.75
N TYR A 321 -20.44 2.19 -18.86
CA TYR A 321 -19.30 2.44 -17.96
C TYR A 321 -18.96 3.93 -17.93
N GLU A 322 -18.72 4.54 -19.11
CA GLU A 322 -18.40 5.96 -19.23
C GLU A 322 -19.48 6.86 -18.61
N ARG A 323 -20.76 6.57 -18.88
CA ARG A 323 -21.86 7.34 -18.29
C ARG A 323 -22.00 7.20 -16.76
N LEU A 324 -21.75 6.01 -16.22
CA LEU A 324 -21.76 5.81 -14.78
C LEU A 324 -20.60 6.54 -14.11
N GLU A 325 -19.42 6.48 -14.70
CA GLU A 325 -18.24 7.22 -14.24
C GLU A 325 -18.49 8.75 -14.25
N ASP A 326 -19.01 9.29 -15.34
CA ASP A 326 -19.38 10.70 -15.45
C ASP A 326 -20.44 11.11 -14.41
N TYR A 327 -21.42 10.26 -14.19
CA TYR A 327 -22.47 10.49 -13.19
C TYR A 327 -21.86 10.57 -11.77
N PHE A 328 -21.01 9.61 -11.39
CA PHE A 328 -20.36 9.61 -10.08
C PHE A 328 -19.46 10.84 -9.90
N ALA A 329 -18.62 11.15 -10.87
CA ALA A 329 -17.74 12.31 -10.82
C ALA A 329 -18.51 13.64 -10.72
N SER A 330 -19.58 13.79 -11.51
CA SER A 330 -20.33 15.06 -11.53
C SER A 330 -21.23 15.30 -10.30
N HIS A 331 -21.76 14.24 -9.68
CA HIS A 331 -22.74 14.36 -8.61
C HIS A 331 -22.15 14.27 -7.21
N PHE A 332 -21.04 13.53 -7.04
CA PHE A 332 -20.46 13.30 -5.73
C PHE A 332 -19.10 13.99 -5.54
N GLU A 333 -18.14 13.76 -6.42
CA GLU A 333 -16.77 14.24 -6.24
C GLU A 333 -16.66 15.77 -6.31
N ARG A 334 -17.43 16.40 -7.18
CA ARG A 334 -17.40 17.87 -7.40
C ARG A 334 -17.79 18.68 -6.18
N PHE A 335 -18.70 18.17 -5.34
CA PHE A 335 -19.16 18.87 -4.14
C PHE A 335 -18.06 18.86 -3.07
N SER A 336 -17.43 17.73 -2.85
CA SER A 336 -16.34 17.59 -1.87
C SER A 336 -15.16 18.47 -2.23
N ASP A 337 -14.76 18.50 -3.49
CA ASP A 337 -13.66 19.34 -3.98
C ASP A 337 -13.91 20.84 -3.74
N SER A 338 -15.11 21.33 -4.02
CA SER A 338 -15.44 22.74 -3.81
C SER A 338 -15.42 23.13 -2.33
N THR A 339 -15.89 22.24 -1.47
CA THR A 339 -15.90 22.43 -0.02
C THR A 339 -14.46 22.47 0.52
N ILE A 340 -13.65 21.44 0.25
CA ILE A 340 -12.26 21.34 0.74
C ILE A 340 -11.44 22.55 0.28
N ARG A 341 -11.64 23.01 -0.96
CA ARG A 341 -10.94 24.19 -1.51
C ARG A 341 -11.17 25.46 -0.70
N SER A 342 -12.35 25.63 -0.14
CA SER A 342 -12.74 26.84 0.59
C SER A 342 -12.44 26.81 2.09
N LEU A 343 -11.97 25.66 2.62
CA LEU A 343 -11.67 25.54 4.05
C LEU A 343 -10.42 26.31 4.44
N SER A 344 -10.46 26.92 5.63
CA SER A 344 -9.25 27.37 6.33
C SER A 344 -8.45 26.17 6.84
N LEU A 345 -7.16 26.33 7.15
CA LEU A 345 -6.33 25.22 7.67
C LEU A 345 -6.90 24.57 8.93
N PRO A 346 -7.39 25.32 9.95
CA PRO A 346 -8.03 24.70 11.10
C PRO A 346 -9.29 23.91 10.75
N ALA A 347 -10.10 24.40 9.79
CA ALA A 347 -11.28 23.68 9.32
C ALA A 347 -10.87 22.42 8.53
N LEU A 348 -9.80 22.48 7.72
CA LEU A 348 -9.27 21.35 7.00
C LEU A 348 -8.79 20.25 7.97
N ALA A 349 -8.10 20.63 9.06
CA ALA A 349 -7.69 19.71 10.12
C ALA A 349 -8.89 19.06 10.83
N TYR A 350 -9.93 19.84 11.12
CA TYR A 350 -11.17 19.33 11.70
C TYR A 350 -11.84 18.28 10.79
N TYR A 351 -11.89 18.53 9.49
CA TYR A 351 -12.45 17.59 8.53
C TYR A 351 -11.60 16.31 8.42
N ALA A 352 -10.27 16.42 8.43
CA ALA A 352 -9.36 15.27 8.43
C ALA A 352 -9.59 14.39 9.67
N ASP A 353 -9.63 14.99 10.86
CA ASP A 353 -9.93 14.32 12.13
C ASP A 353 -11.28 13.58 12.09
N MET A 354 -12.32 14.25 11.59
CA MET A 354 -13.66 13.67 11.47
C MET A 354 -13.71 12.48 10.53
N LEU A 355 -13.03 12.54 9.39
CA LEU A 355 -13.01 11.45 8.42
C LEU A 355 -12.34 10.18 8.97
N VAL A 356 -11.23 10.34 9.72
CA VAL A 356 -10.58 9.20 10.39
C VAL A 356 -11.49 8.62 11.48
N LYS A 357 -12.19 9.46 12.26
CA LYS A 357 -13.14 9.00 13.28
C LYS A 357 -14.32 8.24 12.67
N ILE A 358 -14.86 8.68 11.54
CA ILE A 358 -15.92 7.96 10.82
C ILE A 358 -15.44 6.58 10.38
N GLN A 359 -14.19 6.47 9.88
CA GLN A 359 -13.61 5.18 9.54
C GLN A 359 -13.42 4.28 10.76
N SER A 360 -12.98 4.83 11.90
CA SER A 360 -12.84 4.10 13.16
C SER A 360 -14.19 3.57 13.66
N MET A 361 -15.21 4.44 13.68
CA MET A 361 -16.58 4.02 14.06
C MET A 361 -17.10 2.89 13.17
N ARG A 362 -16.86 2.96 11.86
CA ARG A 362 -17.24 1.88 10.94
C ARG A 362 -16.53 0.57 11.28
N SER A 363 -15.23 0.63 11.59
CA SER A 363 -14.44 -0.54 12.00
C SER A 363 -14.94 -1.16 13.31
N GLU A 364 -15.37 -0.33 14.27
CA GLU A 364 -15.95 -0.78 15.54
C GLU A 364 -17.33 -1.43 15.37
N MET A 365 -18.09 -1.01 14.36
CA MET A 365 -19.43 -1.55 14.06
C MET A 365 -19.41 -2.76 13.12
N ALA A 366 -18.27 -3.06 12.49
CA ALA A 366 -18.12 -4.22 11.61
C ALA A 366 -17.91 -5.51 12.42
N GLU A 367 -18.29 -6.64 11.84
CA GLU A 367 -17.99 -7.95 12.42
C GLU A 367 -16.47 -8.22 12.37
N GLY A 368 -15.91 -8.79 13.42
CA GLY A 368 -14.50 -9.14 13.53
C GLY A 368 -13.67 -8.23 14.45
N PRO A 369 -12.35 -8.39 14.50
CA PRO A 369 -11.50 -7.61 15.38
C PRO A 369 -11.44 -6.13 14.91
N VAL A 370 -11.51 -5.22 15.88
CA VAL A 370 -11.33 -3.78 15.62
C VAL A 370 -9.91 -3.54 15.11
N SER A 371 -9.82 -3.12 13.85
CA SER A 371 -8.53 -2.98 13.15
C SER A 371 -8.07 -1.52 13.00
N VAL A 372 -8.98 -0.57 13.20
CA VAL A 372 -8.77 0.88 13.15
C VAL A 372 -9.49 1.49 14.34
N GLY A 373 -8.86 2.44 15.03
CA GLY A 373 -9.45 3.07 16.20
C GLY A 373 -8.43 3.77 17.09
N GLY A 374 -8.75 3.88 18.38
CA GLY A 374 -7.96 4.67 19.31
C GLY A 374 -8.17 6.17 19.10
N ALA A 375 -7.23 6.96 19.59
CA ALA A 375 -7.30 8.41 19.36
C ALA A 375 -6.82 8.75 17.95
N VAL A 376 -7.17 9.95 17.50
CA VAL A 376 -6.75 10.46 16.19
C VAL A 376 -5.70 11.55 16.40
N GLU A 377 -4.50 11.34 15.87
CA GLU A 377 -3.50 12.39 15.73
C GLU A 377 -3.82 13.25 14.52
N CYS A 378 -3.61 14.56 14.64
CA CYS A 378 -3.87 15.50 13.57
C CYS A 378 -2.86 16.66 13.59
N LEU A 379 -2.37 17.02 12.40
CA LEU A 379 -1.49 18.17 12.20
C LEU A 379 -1.86 18.95 10.93
N THR A 380 -1.37 20.17 10.85
CA THR A 380 -1.40 20.98 9.63
C THR A 380 0.01 21.31 9.18
N ILE A 381 0.18 21.52 7.88
CA ILE A 381 1.44 21.95 7.29
C ILE A 381 1.15 23.19 6.43
N SER A 382 1.80 24.30 6.76
CA SER A 382 1.73 25.53 5.98
C SER A 382 3.10 25.97 5.51
N ARG A 383 3.13 26.77 4.45
CA ARG A 383 4.40 27.32 3.94
C ARG A 383 5.06 28.28 4.93
N THR A 384 4.27 28.97 5.75
CA THR A 384 4.73 30.02 6.66
C THR A 384 5.12 29.52 8.05
N HIS A 385 4.37 28.54 8.58
CA HIS A 385 4.56 28.06 9.96
C HIS A 385 5.14 26.65 10.02
N GLY A 386 5.28 25.97 8.86
CA GLY A 386 5.73 24.59 8.84
C GLY A 386 4.68 23.62 9.39
N VAL A 387 5.10 22.65 10.16
CA VAL A 387 4.25 21.62 10.76
C VAL A 387 3.74 22.08 12.12
N GLU A 388 2.43 22.07 12.32
CA GLU A 388 1.76 22.43 13.58
C GLU A 388 0.79 21.31 14.00
N TRP A 389 0.98 20.76 15.20
CA TRP A 389 0.11 19.74 15.74
C TRP A 389 -1.19 20.34 16.29
N SER A 390 -2.33 19.88 15.78
CA SER A 390 -3.65 20.17 16.35
C SER A 390 -3.99 19.17 17.46
N ARG A 391 -3.54 17.93 17.33
CA ARG A 391 -3.65 16.86 18.34
C ARG A 391 -2.50 15.89 18.15
N ARG A 392 -1.83 15.54 19.25
CA ARG A 392 -0.70 14.60 19.25
C ARG A 392 -0.80 13.67 20.46
N LEU A 393 -0.50 12.38 20.22
CA LEU A 393 -0.25 11.44 21.31
C LEU A 393 1.03 11.86 22.02
N SER A 394 0.98 12.06 23.30
CA SER A 394 2.15 12.34 24.14
C SER A 394 2.22 11.36 25.29
N THR A 395 3.44 10.95 25.62
CA THR A 395 3.74 10.16 26.82
C THR A 395 4.54 11.04 27.76
N HIS A 396 4.04 11.21 28.97
CA HIS A 396 4.77 11.87 30.04
C HIS A 396 5.23 10.83 31.04
N THR A 397 6.52 10.82 31.35
CA THR A 397 7.04 10.03 32.46
C THR A 397 6.99 10.90 33.72
N ASP A 398 6.24 10.49 34.73
CA ASP A 398 6.33 11.14 36.03
C ASP A 398 7.70 10.82 36.63
N ASN A 399 8.56 11.81 36.68
CA ASN A 399 9.92 11.67 37.22
C ASN A 399 9.97 11.28 38.73
N ARG A 400 8.82 11.30 39.41
CA ARG A 400 8.72 10.92 40.84
C ARG A 400 8.34 9.45 41.01
N THR A 401 7.42 8.96 40.18
CA THR A 401 6.89 7.58 40.32
C THR A 401 7.45 6.65 39.26
N GLY A 402 8.03 7.16 38.17
CA GLY A 402 8.43 6.37 37.00
C GLY A 402 7.23 5.86 36.21
N GLU A 403 6.01 6.30 36.51
CA GLU A 403 4.82 5.94 35.79
C GLU A 403 4.78 6.70 34.44
N ILE A 404 4.34 6.02 33.42
CA ILE A 404 4.14 6.60 32.07
C ILE A 404 2.68 6.99 31.95
N GLU A 405 2.42 8.29 31.87
CA GLU A 405 1.09 8.82 31.57
C GLU A 405 0.99 9.08 30.08
N ILE A 406 -0.06 8.56 29.45
CA ILE A 406 -0.39 8.80 28.06
C ILE A 406 -1.51 9.85 28.03
N SER A 407 -1.23 11.01 27.44
CA SER A 407 -2.22 12.09 27.27
C SER A 407 -2.44 12.39 25.79
N TRP A 408 -3.63 12.93 25.50
CA TRP A 408 -4.08 13.29 24.15
C TRP A 408 -4.19 14.81 24.01
#